data_67c18bda551ee88fa059fa91c07dcbfb
#
_entry.id   67c18bda551ee88fa059fa91c07dcbfb
#
_cell.length_a   1.000
_cell.length_b   1.000
_cell.length_c   1.000
_cell.angle_alpha   90.00
_cell.angle_beta   90.00
_cell.angle_gamma   90.00
#
_symmetry.space_group_name_H-M   'P 1'
#
loop_
_entity.id
_entity.type
_entity.pdbx_description
1 polymer ?
#
loop_
_entity_poly.entity_id
_entity_poly.type
_entity_poly.pdbx_seq_one_letter_code
_entity_poly.pdbx_strand_id
1 'polypeptide(L)'
;MMCKIMTNIEKINYEIIKFEDENFSLDVNVSPSEETVRLSQAQIAELYEKDRKTITRHISNIFRDLELNENSVCSFFEHTASDGKKYNVKFYNLDMILAVGYRVKSKRGILFRRWANSILKQYLMYGHAINETRCLAHSDNNIKII
;
A
#
# COMPACT_ATOMS: atom_id res chain seq x y z
N MET A 1 2.94 -21.73 -4.12
CA MET A 1 3.94 -21.11 -3.43
C MET A 1 3.53 -19.96 -2.54
N MET A 2 4.30 -19.68 -1.56
CA MET A 2 3.84 -18.83 -0.53
C MET A 2 4.33 -17.46 -0.64
N CYS A 3 3.55 -16.54 -0.11
CA CYS A 3 4.02 -15.19 0.12
C CYS A 3 5.03 -15.20 1.24
N LYS A 4 5.90 -14.24 1.17
CA LYS A 4 6.89 -14.09 2.22
C LYS A 4 6.22 -13.68 3.53
N ILE A 5 6.60 -14.33 4.62
CA ILE A 5 6.09 -13.96 5.93
C ILE A 5 7.06 -12.98 6.56
N MET A 6 6.54 -11.82 6.95
CA MET A 6 7.38 -10.79 7.53
C MET A 6 7.65 -11.09 8.99
N THR A 7 8.91 -11.00 9.36
CA THR A 7 9.32 -11.17 10.75
C THR A 7 9.17 -9.84 11.48
N ASN A 8 9.36 -9.86 12.78
CA ASN A 8 9.31 -8.63 13.57
C ASN A 8 10.35 -7.63 13.12
N ILE A 9 11.50 -8.11 12.71
CA ILE A 9 12.56 -7.23 12.26
C ILE A 9 12.16 -6.56 10.96
N GLU A 10 11.56 -7.31 10.06
CA GLU A 10 11.13 -6.76 8.77
C GLU A 10 10.00 -5.77 8.95
N LYS A 11 9.14 -5.99 9.94
CA LYS A 11 8.03 -5.07 10.19
C LYS A 11 8.48 -3.69 10.56
N ILE A 12 9.66 -3.58 11.15
CA ILE A 12 10.18 -2.28 11.56
C ILE A 12 10.53 -1.42 10.35
N ASN A 13 10.66 -2.04 9.20
CA ASN A 13 11.08 -1.34 8.00
C ASN A 13 9.93 -0.71 7.22
N TYR A 14 8.75 -0.63 7.81
CA TYR A 14 7.65 0.04 7.11
C TYR A 14 7.08 1.16 7.98
N GLU A 15 6.45 2.11 7.32
CA GLU A 15 5.75 3.21 7.98
C GLU A 15 4.34 3.27 7.47
N ILE A 16 3.46 3.79 8.31
CA ILE A 16 2.07 4.00 7.91
C ILE A 16 1.91 5.46 7.55
N ILE A 17 1.55 5.72 6.30
CA ILE A 17 1.36 7.08 5.80
C ILE A 17 -0.04 7.17 5.22
N LYS A 18 -0.73 8.24 5.54
CA LYS A 18 -2.11 8.39 5.14
C LYS A 18 -2.21 8.90 3.70
N PHE A 19 -2.99 8.19 2.91
CA PHE A 19 -3.39 8.67 1.58
C PHE A 19 -4.74 9.36 1.74
N GLU A 20 -4.84 10.58 1.27
CA GLU A 20 -6.06 11.35 1.39
C GLU A 20 -6.52 11.88 0.05
N ASP A 21 -7.83 11.86 -0.16
CA ASP A 21 -8.45 12.36 -1.39
C ASP A 21 -9.84 12.85 -1.02
N GLU A 22 -10.02 14.18 -1.05
CA GLU A 22 -11.28 14.80 -0.70
C GLU A 22 -11.82 14.26 0.63
N ASN A 23 -12.88 13.47 0.60
CA ASN A 23 -13.49 12.96 1.83
C ASN A 23 -13.04 11.57 2.19
N PHE A 24 -12.01 11.08 1.52
CA PHE A 24 -11.53 9.72 1.73
C PHE A 24 -10.13 9.75 2.30
N SER A 25 -9.86 8.87 3.26
CA SER A 25 -8.50 8.70 3.74
C SER A 25 -8.25 7.23 4.05
N LEU A 26 -7.00 6.81 3.87
CA LEU A 26 -6.63 5.42 4.01
C LEU A 26 -5.21 5.34 4.54
N ASP A 27 -5.01 4.52 5.56
CA ASP A 27 -3.67 4.29 6.08
C ASP A 27 -2.97 3.27 5.19
N VAL A 28 -1.79 3.63 4.71
CA VAL A 28 -1.05 2.80 3.76
C VAL A 28 0.28 2.40 4.38
N ASN A 29 0.59 1.11 4.31
CA ASN A 29 1.90 0.62 4.75
C ASN A 29 2.91 0.91 3.65
N VAL A 30 3.93 1.69 3.98
CA VAL A 30 4.99 2.03 3.03
C VAL A 30 6.23 1.25 3.41
N SER A 31 6.78 0.51 2.46
CA SER A 31 7.98 -0.29 2.67
C SER A 31 9.12 0.31 1.86
N PRO A 32 9.90 1.23 2.44
CA PRO A 32 10.92 1.93 1.67
C PRO A 32 12.03 1.01 1.15
N SER A 33 12.40 0.02 1.93
CA SER A 33 13.48 -0.87 1.53
C SER A 33 13.12 -1.69 0.31
N GLU A 34 11.85 -1.91 0.07
CA GLU A 34 11.37 -2.64 -1.10
C GLU A 34 10.77 -1.72 -2.14
N GLU A 35 10.84 -0.42 -1.89
CA GLU A 35 10.36 0.60 -2.81
C GLU A 35 8.93 0.37 -3.24
N THR A 36 8.06 0.04 -2.28
CA THR A 36 6.67 -0.22 -2.60
C THR A 36 5.78 0.21 -1.44
N VAL A 37 4.48 0.26 -1.72
CA VAL A 37 3.47 0.45 -0.69
C VAL A 37 2.62 -0.82 -0.66
N ARG A 38 1.95 -1.07 0.45
CA ARG A 38 1.20 -2.32 0.63
C ARG A 38 -0.17 -2.03 1.21
N LEU A 39 -1.16 -2.74 0.69
CA LEU A 39 -2.51 -2.69 1.21
C LEU A 39 -3.05 -4.11 1.33
N SER A 40 -3.88 -4.33 2.34
CA SER A 40 -4.61 -5.58 2.44
C SER A 40 -5.75 -5.56 1.42
N GLN A 41 -6.35 -6.73 1.20
CA GLN A 41 -7.46 -6.82 0.27
C GLN A 41 -8.62 -5.92 0.71
N ALA A 42 -8.89 -5.86 2.00
CA ALA A 42 -9.95 -5.01 2.52
C ALA A 42 -9.66 -3.53 2.21
N GLN A 43 -8.41 -3.13 2.35
CA GLN A 43 -8.02 -1.76 2.05
C GLN A 43 -8.12 -1.45 0.56
N ILE A 44 -7.79 -2.42 -0.28
CA ILE A 44 -7.93 -2.24 -1.73
C ILE A 44 -9.40 -2.05 -2.09
N ALA A 45 -10.26 -2.84 -1.46
CA ALA A 45 -11.71 -2.71 -1.68
C ALA A 45 -12.18 -1.32 -1.27
N GLU A 46 -11.69 -0.84 -0.14
CA GLU A 46 -12.01 0.48 0.36
C GLU A 46 -11.53 1.57 -0.59
N LEU A 47 -10.30 1.43 -1.05
CA LEU A 47 -9.69 2.40 -1.94
C LEU A 47 -10.51 2.59 -3.21
N TYR A 48 -10.98 1.50 -3.80
CA TYR A 48 -11.68 1.55 -5.07
C TYR A 48 -13.20 1.53 -4.92
N GLU A 49 -13.68 1.54 -3.67
CA GLU A 49 -15.12 1.55 -3.39
C GLU A 49 -15.83 0.38 -4.04
N LYS A 50 -15.22 -0.80 -3.91
CA LYS A 50 -15.78 -2.04 -4.41
C LYS A 50 -15.92 -3.02 -3.26
N ASP A 51 -16.81 -4.01 -3.42
CA ASP A 51 -16.93 -4.99 -2.35
C ASP A 51 -15.79 -6.01 -2.44
N ARG A 52 -15.61 -6.76 -1.36
CA ARG A 52 -14.48 -7.67 -1.29
C ARG A 52 -14.56 -8.78 -2.32
N LYS A 53 -15.77 -9.20 -2.66
CA LYS A 53 -15.93 -10.26 -3.67
C LYS A 53 -15.45 -9.81 -5.03
N THR A 54 -15.75 -8.57 -5.39
CA THR A 54 -15.30 -8.01 -6.65
C THR A 54 -13.77 -7.96 -6.69
N ILE A 55 -13.17 -7.51 -5.59
CA ILE A 55 -11.71 -7.42 -5.52
C ILE A 55 -11.10 -8.81 -5.56
N THR A 56 -11.68 -9.77 -4.84
CA THR A 56 -11.18 -11.15 -4.86
C THR A 56 -11.17 -11.68 -6.28
N ARG A 57 -12.25 -11.44 -7.02
CA ARG A 57 -12.35 -11.92 -8.39
C ARG A 57 -11.27 -11.31 -9.27
N HIS A 58 -11.04 -10.01 -9.14
CA HIS A 58 -10.01 -9.36 -9.94
C HIS A 58 -8.62 -9.88 -9.61
N ILE A 59 -8.34 -10.05 -8.33
CA ILE A 59 -7.02 -10.55 -7.92
C ILE A 59 -6.82 -11.98 -8.44
N SER A 60 -7.84 -12.81 -8.31
CA SER A 60 -7.76 -14.20 -8.82
C SER A 60 -7.52 -14.20 -10.31
N ASN A 61 -8.20 -13.33 -11.04
CA ASN A 61 -8.04 -13.27 -12.49
C ASN A 61 -6.66 -12.77 -12.88
N ILE A 62 -6.11 -11.84 -12.13
CA ILE A 62 -4.76 -11.35 -12.39
C ILE A 62 -3.75 -12.49 -12.27
N PHE A 63 -3.87 -13.30 -11.24
CA PHE A 63 -2.96 -14.44 -11.08
C PHE A 63 -3.20 -15.50 -12.15
N ARG A 64 -4.46 -15.77 -12.46
CA ARG A 64 -4.79 -16.77 -13.47
C ARG A 64 -4.28 -16.38 -14.84
N ASP A 65 -4.33 -15.08 -15.15
CA ASP A 65 -3.87 -14.57 -16.44
C ASP A 65 -2.36 -14.39 -16.47
N LEU A 66 -1.68 -14.76 -15.39
CA LEU A 66 -0.23 -14.65 -15.27
C LEU A 66 0.27 -13.21 -15.42
N GLU A 67 -0.58 -12.27 -15.12
CA GLU A 67 -0.20 -10.86 -15.18
C GLU A 67 0.82 -10.54 -14.10
N LEU A 68 0.64 -11.08 -12.90
CA LEU A 68 1.55 -10.91 -11.79
C LEU A 68 1.79 -12.23 -11.10
N ASN A 69 2.95 -12.35 -10.47
CA ASN A 69 3.34 -13.55 -9.74
C ASN A 69 3.01 -13.35 -8.26
N GLU A 70 2.29 -14.29 -7.67
CA GLU A 70 1.86 -14.14 -6.28
C GLU A 70 3.04 -13.96 -5.34
N ASN A 71 4.14 -14.66 -5.58
CA ASN A 71 5.30 -14.55 -4.70
C ASN A 71 5.93 -13.17 -4.69
N SER A 72 5.82 -12.45 -5.79
CA SER A 72 6.45 -11.15 -5.91
C SER A 72 5.56 -10.02 -5.45
N VAL A 73 4.25 -10.24 -5.33
CA VAL A 73 3.33 -9.14 -5.06
C VAL A 73 2.65 -9.21 -3.71
N CYS A 74 2.82 -10.27 -2.94
CA CYS A 74 2.16 -10.32 -1.64
C CYS A 74 3.11 -10.72 -0.53
N SER A 75 2.76 -10.29 0.67
CA SER A 75 3.50 -10.60 1.89
C SER A 75 2.49 -10.79 3.01
N PHE A 76 2.93 -11.49 4.05
CA PHE A 76 2.10 -11.67 5.24
C PHE A 76 2.67 -10.88 6.39
N PHE A 77 1.81 -10.15 7.07
CA PHE A 77 2.19 -9.41 8.28
C PHE A 77 1.43 -10.01 9.45
N GLU A 78 2.13 -10.19 10.56
CA GLU A 78 1.49 -10.67 11.77
C GLU A 78 0.72 -9.54 12.42
N HIS A 79 -0.51 -9.83 12.82
CA HIS A 79 -1.38 -8.87 13.47
C HIS A 79 -1.96 -9.48 14.74
N THR A 80 -1.86 -8.76 15.85
CA THR A 80 -2.46 -9.20 17.11
C THR A 80 -3.79 -8.50 17.25
N ALA A 81 -4.86 -9.30 17.27
CA ALA A 81 -6.20 -8.76 17.37
C ALA A 81 -6.52 -8.40 18.82
N SER A 82 -7.65 -7.72 19.00
CA SER A 82 -8.08 -7.30 20.33
C SER A 82 -8.35 -8.45 21.27
N ASP A 83 -8.60 -9.64 20.73
CA ASP A 83 -8.83 -10.83 21.56
C ASP A 83 -7.51 -11.51 21.94
N GLY A 84 -6.38 -10.93 21.59
CA GLY A 84 -5.08 -11.46 21.92
C GLY A 84 -4.57 -12.51 20.97
N LYS A 85 -5.35 -12.90 19.99
CA LYS A 85 -4.92 -13.87 19.00
C LYS A 85 -4.09 -13.22 17.91
N LYS A 86 -3.17 -13.99 17.35
CA LYS A 86 -2.31 -13.50 16.26
C LYS A 86 -2.80 -14.05 14.94
N TYR A 87 -2.88 -13.19 13.97
CA TYR A 87 -3.30 -13.56 12.62
C TYR A 87 -2.28 -13.08 11.61
N ASN A 88 -2.13 -13.84 10.54
CA ASN A 88 -1.31 -13.41 9.42
C ASN A 88 -2.22 -12.73 8.42
N VAL A 89 -1.96 -11.46 8.16
CA VAL A 89 -2.76 -10.68 7.22
C VAL A 89 -1.96 -10.55 5.94
N LYS A 90 -2.59 -10.91 4.82
CA LYS A 90 -1.94 -10.83 3.52
C LYS A 90 -2.03 -9.41 2.99
N PHE A 91 -0.90 -8.87 2.57
CA PHE A 91 -0.81 -7.54 1.96
C PHE A 91 -0.30 -7.68 0.55
N TYR A 92 -0.80 -6.82 -0.31
CA TYR A 92 -0.39 -6.77 -1.71
C TYR A 92 0.39 -5.51 -1.97
N ASN A 93 1.37 -5.60 -2.85
CA ASN A 93 2.23 -4.45 -3.13
C ASN A 93 1.59 -3.52 -4.17
N LEU A 94 2.33 -2.46 -4.52
CA LEU A 94 1.83 -1.45 -5.44
C LEU A 94 1.43 -2.01 -6.79
N ASP A 95 2.20 -2.98 -7.30
CA ASP A 95 1.89 -3.56 -8.60
C ASP A 95 0.49 -4.19 -8.62
N MET A 96 0.15 -4.92 -7.57
CA MET A 96 -1.19 -5.51 -7.48
C MET A 96 -2.25 -4.44 -7.30
N ILE A 97 -1.98 -3.45 -6.46
CA ILE A 97 -2.94 -2.37 -6.23
C ILE A 97 -3.27 -1.68 -7.55
N LEU A 98 -2.26 -1.39 -8.35
CA LEU A 98 -2.47 -0.72 -9.63
C LEU A 98 -3.16 -1.63 -10.64
N ALA A 99 -2.82 -2.92 -10.66
CA ALA A 99 -3.46 -3.85 -11.57
C ALA A 99 -4.95 -3.95 -11.30
N VAL A 100 -5.33 -4.01 -10.02
CA VAL A 100 -6.74 -4.04 -9.65
C VAL A 100 -7.42 -2.74 -10.07
N GLY A 101 -6.76 -1.61 -9.79
CA GLY A 101 -7.32 -0.32 -10.16
C GLY A 101 -7.58 -0.19 -11.66
N TYR A 102 -6.68 -0.75 -12.45
CA TYR A 102 -6.84 -0.74 -13.89
C TYR A 102 -8.07 -1.56 -14.31
N ARG A 103 -8.25 -2.72 -13.69
CA ARG A 103 -9.38 -3.59 -14.04
C ARG A 103 -10.72 -3.01 -13.62
N VAL A 104 -10.77 -2.30 -12.49
CA VAL A 104 -12.01 -1.67 -12.04
C VAL A 104 -12.20 -0.28 -12.67
N LYS A 105 -11.21 0.18 -13.43
CA LYS A 105 -11.26 1.47 -14.12
C LYS A 105 -11.52 2.63 -13.17
N SER A 106 -10.80 2.63 -12.06
CA SER A 106 -11.00 3.62 -11.02
C SER A 106 -10.12 4.84 -11.26
N LYS A 107 -10.74 6.01 -11.18
CA LYS A 107 -9.98 7.25 -11.26
C LYS A 107 -9.10 7.44 -10.04
N ARG A 108 -9.53 6.93 -8.91
CA ARG A 108 -8.73 7.02 -7.69
C ARG A 108 -7.43 6.26 -7.83
N GLY A 109 -7.39 5.25 -8.69
CA GLY A 109 -6.15 4.54 -8.97
C GLY A 109 -5.07 5.44 -9.51
N ILE A 110 -5.44 6.42 -10.34
CA ILE A 110 -4.46 7.35 -10.89
C ILE A 110 -3.90 8.23 -9.77
N LEU A 111 -4.77 8.72 -8.91
CA LEU A 111 -4.36 9.55 -7.79
C LEU A 111 -3.48 8.77 -6.83
N PHE A 112 -3.87 7.54 -6.54
CA PHE A 112 -3.10 6.70 -5.65
C PHE A 112 -1.72 6.43 -6.20
N ARG A 113 -1.63 6.15 -7.50
CA ARG A 113 -0.32 5.90 -8.12
C ARG A 113 0.58 7.12 -8.01
N ARG A 114 0.04 8.30 -8.27
CA ARG A 114 0.83 9.53 -8.17
C ARG A 114 1.32 9.74 -6.73
N TRP A 115 0.43 9.54 -5.79
CA TRP A 115 0.79 9.69 -4.39
C TRP A 115 1.86 8.69 -3.98
N ALA A 116 1.70 7.42 -4.36
CA ALA A 116 2.65 6.38 -3.99
C ALA A 116 4.03 6.67 -4.58
N ASN A 117 4.06 7.07 -5.85
CA ASN A 117 5.33 7.42 -6.48
C ASN A 117 5.99 8.59 -5.78
N SER A 118 5.21 9.57 -5.37
CA SER A 118 5.75 10.73 -4.67
C SER A 118 6.35 10.34 -3.33
N ILE A 119 5.65 9.51 -2.57
CA ILE A 119 6.13 9.06 -1.26
C ILE A 119 7.41 8.25 -1.40
N LEU A 120 7.42 7.32 -2.35
CA LEU A 120 8.59 6.47 -2.55
C LEU A 120 9.80 7.29 -3.02
N LYS A 121 9.55 8.29 -3.84
CA LYS A 121 10.62 9.17 -4.28
C LYS A 121 11.20 9.96 -3.12
N GLN A 122 10.37 10.38 -2.18
CA GLN A 122 10.85 11.08 -1.00
C GLN A 122 11.79 10.20 -0.18
N TYR A 123 11.45 8.94 -0.01
CA TYR A 123 12.33 8.02 0.70
C TYR A 123 13.66 7.87 -0.03
N LEU A 124 13.61 7.77 -1.34
CA LEU A 124 14.83 7.61 -2.12
C LEU A 124 15.74 8.83 -2.01
N MET A 125 15.16 10.02 -2.04
CA MET A 125 15.94 11.24 -2.07
C MET A 125 16.31 11.76 -0.70
N TYR A 126 15.44 11.58 0.28
CA TYR A 126 15.63 12.21 1.58
C TYR A 126 15.71 11.22 2.74
N GLY A 127 15.52 9.93 2.45
CA GLY A 127 15.57 8.92 3.49
C GLY A 127 14.33 8.83 4.34
N HIS A 128 13.30 9.62 4.03
CA HIS A 128 12.04 9.56 4.78
C HIS A 128 10.94 10.23 3.97
N ALA A 129 9.70 9.90 4.33
CA ALA A 129 8.57 10.54 3.68
C ALA A 129 8.27 11.87 4.36
N ILE A 130 7.84 12.82 3.54
CA ILE A 130 7.39 14.12 4.03
C ILE A 130 5.88 14.12 3.90
N ASN A 131 5.16 13.95 5.02
CA ASN A 131 3.73 14.06 4.89
C ASN A 131 3.33 15.46 5.28
N GLU A 132 2.17 15.86 4.79
CA GLU A 132 1.77 17.24 4.86
C GLU A 132 1.73 17.78 6.27
N THR A 133 1.20 17.01 7.20
CA THR A 133 1.10 17.45 8.58
C THR A 133 2.46 17.70 9.18
N ARG A 134 3.40 16.81 8.91
CA ARG A 134 4.75 16.98 9.43
C ARG A 134 5.49 18.10 8.74
N CYS A 135 5.22 18.29 7.47
CA CYS A 135 5.86 19.38 6.74
C CYS A 135 5.54 20.72 7.33
N LEU A 136 4.32 20.92 7.74
CA LEU A 136 3.92 22.17 8.34
C LEU A 136 4.69 22.45 9.62
N ALA A 137 5.03 21.39 10.33
CA ALA A 137 5.78 21.56 11.57
C ALA A 137 7.25 21.81 11.31
N HIS A 138 7.76 21.32 10.21
CA HIS A 138 9.20 21.41 9.94
C HIS A 138 9.61 22.70 9.27
N SER A 139 8.92 23.04 8.26
CA SER A 139 9.18 24.25 7.54
C SER A 139 8.88 24.04 6.08
N ASP A 140 8.74 25.12 5.41
CA ASP A 140 8.39 25.08 4.02
C ASP A 140 9.47 24.58 3.14
N ASN A 141 10.69 24.59 3.61
CA ASN A 141 11.80 24.21 2.77
C ASN A 141 11.64 22.83 2.19
N ASN A 142 11.19 21.91 3.00
CA ASN A 142 11.09 20.55 2.57
C ASN A 142 10.04 20.37 1.49
N ILE A 143 9.02 21.17 1.58
CA ILE A 143 7.95 21.07 0.62
C ILE A 143 8.38 21.55 -0.74
N LYS A 144 9.15 22.59 -0.77
CA LYS A 144 9.53 23.18 -2.03
C LYS A 144 10.47 22.35 -2.84
N ILE A 145 11.19 21.50 -2.20
CA ILE A 145 12.14 20.66 -2.89
C ILE A 145 11.43 19.60 -3.68
N ILE A 146 10.28 19.24 -3.24
CA ILE A 146 9.51 18.22 -3.90
C ILE A 146 8.76 18.81 -5.06
#